data_0a817a2dc728c0e1216e3ef96bfacd72
#
_entry.id   0a817a2dc728c0e1216e3ef96bfacd72
#
_cell.length_a   1.000
_cell.length_b   1.000
_cell.length_c   1.000
_cell.angle_alpha   90.00
_cell.angle_beta   90.00
_cell.angle_gamma   90.00
#
_symmetry.space_group_name_H-M   'P 1'
#
loop_
_entity.id
_entity.type
_entity.pdbx_description
1 polymer ?
#
loop_
_entity_poly.entity_id
_entity_poly.type
_entity_poly.pdbx_seq_one_letter_code
_entity_poly.pdbx_strand_id
1 'polypeptide(L)'
;MHKIKAVIFDLDGTLANTLPLCIKAFRSSVEPLINRNVSDEEIIATFGPSEEGTIMALAPEAYDQGVADYLMHYQAYHDMCPAPFDGVKELLDSLQNKGVRIAMVTGKGKSSADVSIEKFGLSHYFEFIETGLPSGPSKPDGIEAIIRAFNNVPLNEVIYVGDAPSDIIACREVGIPIVAAAWAETAEPERLIRLNPDQIFYSVPEFSEWLLENV
;
A
#
# COMPACT_ATOMS: atom_id res chain seq x y z
N MET A 1 -0.12 -26.62 -0.09
CA MET A 1 -0.69 -25.34 0.39
C MET A 1 -2.19 -25.41 0.26
N HIS A 2 -2.96 -24.76 1.15
CA HIS A 2 -4.40 -24.59 0.91
C HIS A 2 -4.58 -23.66 -0.28
N LYS A 3 -5.67 -23.85 -1.03
CA LYS A 3 -6.00 -22.98 -2.17
C LYS A 3 -6.28 -21.56 -1.67
N ILE A 4 -5.63 -20.57 -2.24
CA ILE A 4 -5.86 -19.16 -1.92
C ILE A 4 -7.22 -18.74 -2.47
N LYS A 5 -8.08 -18.19 -1.62
CA LYS A 5 -9.43 -17.72 -1.97
C LYS A 5 -9.58 -16.20 -1.89
N ALA A 6 -8.67 -15.55 -1.17
CA ALA A 6 -8.68 -14.09 -1.03
C ALA A 6 -7.27 -13.52 -1.00
N VAL A 7 -7.10 -12.35 -1.60
CA VAL A 7 -5.84 -11.62 -1.64
C VAL A 7 -6.10 -10.19 -1.18
N ILE A 8 -5.30 -9.74 -0.23
CA ILE A 8 -5.28 -8.36 0.25
C ILE A 8 -4.00 -7.72 -0.28
N PHE A 9 -4.10 -6.61 -0.99
CA PHE A 9 -2.95 -5.89 -1.52
C PHE A 9 -2.70 -4.58 -0.77
N ASP A 10 -1.43 -4.23 -0.56
CA ASP A 10 -1.05 -2.84 -0.35
C ASP A 10 -1.04 -2.08 -1.69
N LEU A 11 -0.95 -0.76 -1.64
CA LEU A 11 -0.94 0.11 -2.82
C LEU A 11 0.47 0.57 -3.17
N ASP A 12 1.07 1.38 -2.28
CA ASP A 12 2.35 2.05 -2.53
C ASP A 12 3.49 1.03 -2.53
N GLY A 13 4.28 0.96 -3.61
CA GLY A 13 5.37 -0.03 -3.76
C GLY A 13 4.91 -1.46 -4.11
N THR A 14 3.63 -1.76 -3.98
CA THR A 14 3.05 -3.09 -4.24
C THR A 14 2.27 -3.12 -5.55
N LEU A 15 1.22 -2.32 -5.70
CA LEU A 15 0.46 -2.22 -6.95
C LEU A 15 1.04 -1.18 -7.91
N ALA A 16 1.66 -0.12 -7.38
CA ALA A 16 2.24 0.95 -8.17
C ALA A 16 3.43 1.61 -7.47
N ASN A 17 4.38 2.18 -8.24
CA ASN A 17 5.55 2.89 -7.71
C ASN A 17 5.21 4.33 -7.34
N THR A 18 4.37 4.52 -6.33
CA THR A 18 3.88 5.83 -5.90
C THR A 18 4.75 6.51 -4.84
N LEU A 19 5.72 5.83 -4.25
CA LEU A 19 6.56 6.40 -3.19
C LEU A 19 7.32 7.67 -3.62
N PRO A 20 7.95 7.75 -4.81
CA PRO A 20 8.59 9.00 -5.28
C PRO A 20 7.60 10.16 -5.42
N LEU A 21 6.36 9.87 -5.86
CA LEU A 21 5.27 10.83 -5.94
C LEU A 21 4.87 11.34 -4.54
N CYS A 22 4.70 10.43 -3.56
CA CYS A 22 4.39 10.78 -2.17
C CYS A 22 5.45 11.73 -1.59
N ILE A 23 6.72 11.36 -1.69
CA ILE A 23 7.85 12.14 -1.16
C ILE A 23 7.88 13.54 -1.79
N LYS A 24 7.69 13.63 -3.11
CA LYS A 24 7.65 14.94 -3.80
C LYS A 24 6.47 15.79 -3.35
N ALA A 25 5.28 15.19 -3.19
CA ALA A 25 4.10 15.90 -2.72
C ALA A 25 4.28 16.41 -1.28
N PHE A 26 4.81 15.57 -0.36
CA PHE A 26 5.14 15.99 1.00
C PHE A 26 6.13 17.14 1.01
N ARG A 27 7.22 17.02 0.28
CA ARG A 27 8.24 18.09 0.21
C ARG A 27 7.64 19.40 -0.28
N SER A 28 6.88 19.38 -1.37
CA SER A 28 6.27 20.58 -1.95
C SER A 28 5.23 21.23 -1.04
N SER A 29 4.57 20.44 -0.18
CA SER A 29 3.58 20.98 0.76
C SER A 29 4.19 21.47 2.06
N VAL A 30 5.23 20.78 2.58
CA VAL A 30 5.75 21.07 3.92
C VAL A 30 6.83 22.15 3.90
N GLU A 31 7.80 22.11 2.97
CA GLU A 31 8.94 23.04 2.95
C GLU A 31 8.54 24.54 2.97
N PRO A 32 7.53 24.98 2.18
CA PRO A 32 7.10 26.38 2.23
C PRO A 32 6.50 26.77 3.58
N LEU A 33 5.85 25.84 4.28
CA LEU A 33 5.18 26.10 5.55
C LEU A 33 6.15 26.23 6.73
N ILE A 34 7.23 25.43 6.71
CA ILE A 34 8.23 25.42 7.78
C ILE A 34 9.50 26.22 7.43
N ASN A 35 9.55 26.79 6.23
CA ASN A 35 10.66 27.60 5.73
C ASN A 35 12.03 26.90 5.85
N ARG A 36 12.08 25.59 5.58
CA ARG A 36 13.32 24.80 5.49
C ARG A 36 13.16 23.62 4.53
N ASN A 37 14.28 23.11 4.02
CA ASN A 37 14.31 21.88 3.24
C ASN A 37 14.08 20.67 4.15
N VAL A 38 13.45 19.63 3.58
CA VAL A 38 13.20 18.34 4.24
C VAL A 38 13.78 17.24 3.35
N SER A 39 14.62 16.36 3.92
CA SER A 39 15.20 15.25 3.16
C SER A 39 14.18 14.11 2.97
N ASP A 40 14.48 13.20 2.03
CA ASP A 40 13.66 12.01 1.81
C ASP A 40 13.60 11.16 3.06
N GLU A 41 14.73 11.00 3.75
CA GLU A 41 14.84 10.22 4.99
C GLU A 41 14.00 10.83 6.12
N GLU A 42 13.95 12.17 6.24
CA GLU A 42 13.09 12.84 7.22
C GLU A 42 11.61 12.58 6.93
N ILE A 43 11.19 12.61 5.67
CA ILE A 43 9.82 12.31 5.25
C ILE A 43 9.50 10.84 5.54
N ILE A 44 10.34 9.93 5.06
CA ILE A 44 10.15 8.47 5.22
C ILE A 44 10.11 8.07 6.70
N ALA A 45 10.90 8.71 7.55
CA ALA A 45 10.91 8.44 8.98
C ALA A 45 9.57 8.76 9.69
N THR A 46 8.67 9.53 9.06
CA THR A 46 7.33 9.83 9.57
C THR A 46 6.25 8.87 9.07
N PHE A 47 6.59 7.95 8.17
CA PHE A 47 5.63 7.00 7.61
C PHE A 47 5.17 5.96 8.63
N GLY A 48 3.93 5.56 8.50
CA GLY A 48 3.22 4.67 9.42
C GLY A 48 1.77 5.11 9.60
N PRO A 49 1.51 6.36 10.05
CA PRO A 49 0.18 6.97 9.91
C PRO A 49 -0.09 7.39 8.46
N SER A 50 -1.35 7.81 8.19
CA SER A 50 -1.70 8.42 6.91
C SER A 50 -0.97 9.75 6.67
N GLU A 51 -1.16 10.34 5.48
CA GLU A 51 -0.54 11.64 5.14
C GLU A 51 -0.83 12.73 6.16
N GLU A 52 -2.00 12.73 6.78
CA GLU A 52 -2.36 13.66 7.84
C GLU A 52 -1.42 13.54 9.05
N GLY A 53 -1.08 12.30 9.44
CA GLY A 53 -0.14 12.06 10.54
C GLY A 53 1.28 12.47 10.17
N THR A 54 1.71 12.24 8.94
CA THR A 54 3.00 12.72 8.41
C THR A 54 3.07 14.25 8.42
N ILE A 55 2.02 14.95 7.95
CA ILE A 55 1.95 16.42 8.01
C ILE A 55 1.96 16.91 9.45
N MET A 56 1.22 16.27 10.36
CA MET A 56 1.24 16.60 11.78
C MET A 56 2.64 16.48 12.40
N ALA A 57 3.43 15.51 11.97
CA ALA A 57 4.80 15.33 12.44
C ALA A 57 5.78 16.39 11.88
N LEU A 58 5.62 16.78 10.62
CA LEU A 58 6.54 17.66 9.92
C LEU A 58 6.19 19.16 10.06
N ALA A 59 4.90 19.51 10.08
CA ALA A 59 4.40 20.88 10.07
C ALA A 59 3.15 21.05 10.98
N PRO A 60 3.23 20.74 12.29
CA PRO A 60 2.08 20.74 13.19
C PRO A 60 1.36 22.10 13.27
N GLU A 61 2.12 23.22 13.21
CA GLU A 61 1.56 24.58 13.30
C GLU A 61 0.78 25.00 12.04
N ALA A 62 0.95 24.28 10.93
CA ALA A 62 0.29 24.56 9.65
C ALA A 62 -0.46 23.33 9.11
N TYR A 63 -0.98 22.48 10.00
CA TYR A 63 -1.56 21.17 9.69
C TYR A 63 -2.63 21.22 8.59
N ASP A 64 -3.66 22.05 8.74
CA ASP A 64 -4.79 22.09 7.79
C ASP A 64 -4.32 22.52 6.39
N GLN A 65 -3.42 23.51 6.31
CA GLN A 65 -2.84 23.95 5.06
C GLN A 65 -1.93 22.87 4.46
N GLY A 66 -1.12 22.22 5.28
CA GLY A 66 -0.22 21.16 4.85
C GLY A 66 -0.96 19.96 4.25
N VAL A 67 -2.07 19.55 4.85
CA VAL A 67 -2.93 18.47 4.32
C VAL A 67 -3.57 18.87 2.97
N ALA A 68 -4.11 20.09 2.90
CA ALA A 68 -4.71 20.60 1.66
C ALA A 68 -3.68 20.69 0.53
N ASP A 69 -2.50 21.26 0.81
CA ASP A 69 -1.41 21.40 -0.15
C ASP A 69 -0.88 20.02 -0.59
N TYR A 70 -0.77 19.05 0.33
CA TYR A 70 -0.36 17.69 0.00
C TYR A 70 -1.28 17.07 -1.03
N LEU A 71 -2.59 17.09 -0.80
CA LEU A 71 -3.56 16.52 -1.72
C LEU A 71 -3.55 17.22 -3.09
N MET A 72 -3.42 18.54 -3.10
CA MET A 72 -3.28 19.32 -4.35
C MET A 72 -2.02 18.89 -5.13
N HIS A 73 -0.86 18.83 -4.45
CA HIS A 73 0.39 18.42 -5.07
C HIS A 73 0.41 16.97 -5.49
N TYR A 74 -0.18 16.07 -4.67
CA TYR A 74 -0.30 14.65 -5.00
C TYR A 74 -1.08 14.45 -6.30
N GLN A 75 -2.20 15.14 -6.45
CA GLN A 75 -3.01 15.14 -7.68
C GLN A 75 -2.23 15.71 -8.88
N ALA A 76 -1.58 16.86 -8.69
CA ALA A 76 -0.85 17.55 -9.75
C ALA A 76 0.37 16.76 -10.25
N TYR A 77 1.04 16.02 -9.36
CA TYR A 77 2.24 15.26 -9.70
C TYR A 77 1.95 13.79 -10.06
N HIS A 78 0.68 13.36 -10.11
CA HIS A 78 0.33 11.96 -10.30
C HIS A 78 0.83 11.37 -11.64
N ASP A 79 1.10 12.21 -12.63
CA ASP A 79 1.72 11.79 -13.89
C ASP A 79 3.17 11.26 -13.73
N MET A 80 3.78 11.39 -12.54
CA MET A 80 5.04 10.70 -12.20
C MET A 80 4.83 9.18 -12.03
N CYS A 81 3.61 8.74 -11.74
CA CYS A 81 3.21 7.35 -11.68
C CYS A 81 1.89 7.18 -12.46
N PRO A 82 1.95 7.10 -13.79
CA PRO A 82 0.76 7.15 -14.65
C PRO A 82 -0.03 5.83 -14.67
N ALA A 83 0.58 4.72 -14.25
CA ALA A 83 -0.01 3.40 -14.28
C ALA A 83 0.48 2.53 -13.10
N PRO A 84 -0.23 1.45 -12.75
CA PRO A 84 0.30 0.39 -11.89
C PRO A 84 1.53 -0.26 -12.53
N PHE A 85 2.23 -1.11 -11.77
CA PHE A 85 3.29 -1.95 -12.33
C PHE A 85 2.74 -2.82 -13.47
N ASP A 86 3.59 -3.08 -14.46
CA ASP A 86 3.25 -3.93 -15.60
C ASP A 86 2.82 -5.33 -15.13
N GLY A 87 1.71 -5.82 -15.66
CA GLY A 87 1.13 -7.11 -15.30
C GLY A 87 0.15 -7.09 -14.12
N VAL A 88 0.06 -5.98 -13.36
CA VAL A 88 -0.86 -5.89 -12.21
C VAL A 88 -2.33 -5.97 -12.64
N LYS A 89 -2.73 -5.24 -13.70
CA LYS A 89 -4.13 -5.28 -14.16
C LYS A 89 -4.51 -6.66 -14.66
N GLU A 90 -3.66 -7.29 -15.45
CA GLU A 90 -3.83 -8.64 -15.98
C GLU A 90 -3.95 -9.68 -14.85
N LEU A 91 -3.18 -9.51 -13.78
CA LEU A 91 -3.29 -10.33 -12.59
C LEU A 91 -4.64 -10.15 -11.90
N LEU A 92 -5.06 -8.90 -11.65
CA LEU A 92 -6.34 -8.59 -11.00
C LEU A 92 -7.53 -9.13 -11.82
N ASP A 93 -7.51 -8.96 -13.16
CA ASP A 93 -8.49 -9.56 -14.07
C ASP A 93 -8.54 -11.09 -13.93
N SER A 94 -7.38 -11.73 -13.88
CA SER A 94 -7.27 -13.17 -13.76
C SER A 94 -7.82 -13.69 -12.43
N LEU A 95 -7.56 -12.97 -11.34
CA LEU A 95 -8.08 -13.30 -10.00
C LEU A 95 -9.61 -13.16 -9.96
N GLN A 96 -10.17 -12.07 -10.49
CA GLN A 96 -11.63 -11.90 -10.59
C GLN A 96 -12.28 -13.01 -11.41
N ASN A 97 -11.70 -13.36 -12.56
CA ASN A 97 -12.21 -14.43 -13.43
C ASN A 97 -12.18 -15.80 -12.77
N LYS A 98 -11.26 -16.02 -11.83
CA LYS A 98 -11.18 -17.25 -11.01
C LYS A 98 -12.06 -17.20 -9.75
N GLY A 99 -12.74 -16.07 -9.49
CA GLY A 99 -13.59 -15.89 -8.33
C GLY A 99 -12.81 -15.69 -7.02
N VAL A 100 -11.56 -15.28 -7.10
CA VAL A 100 -10.74 -14.91 -5.94
C VAL A 100 -11.19 -13.55 -5.43
N ARG A 101 -11.42 -13.43 -4.14
CA ARG A 101 -11.81 -12.17 -3.51
C ARG A 101 -10.60 -11.23 -3.39
N ILE A 102 -10.77 -9.98 -3.72
CA ILE A 102 -9.70 -8.99 -3.76
C ILE A 102 -10.06 -7.82 -2.87
N ALA A 103 -9.14 -7.44 -1.99
CA ALA A 103 -9.27 -6.25 -1.15
C ALA A 103 -7.95 -5.47 -1.09
N MET A 104 -8.01 -4.26 -0.56
CA MET A 104 -6.84 -3.42 -0.34
C MET A 104 -6.76 -2.99 1.12
N VAL A 105 -5.56 -3.01 1.68
CA VAL A 105 -5.24 -2.37 2.96
C VAL A 105 -3.97 -1.58 2.78
N THR A 106 -4.05 -0.27 2.89
CA THR A 106 -2.91 0.64 2.69
C THR A 106 -2.72 1.58 3.88
N GLY A 107 -1.47 1.98 4.12
CA GLY A 107 -1.15 3.04 5.09
C GLY A 107 -1.52 4.45 4.59
N LYS A 108 -1.79 4.59 3.30
CA LYS A 108 -2.21 5.86 2.68
C LYS A 108 -3.59 6.29 3.18
N GLY A 109 -3.80 7.59 3.38
CA GLY A 109 -5.11 8.13 3.74
C GLY A 109 -6.11 8.03 2.59
N LYS A 110 -7.38 8.10 2.93
CA LYS A 110 -8.48 7.84 1.99
C LYS A 110 -8.42 8.73 0.74
N SER A 111 -8.17 10.01 0.91
CA SER A 111 -8.24 10.96 -0.21
C SER A 111 -7.18 10.71 -1.27
N SER A 112 -5.94 10.47 -0.87
CA SER A 112 -4.85 10.19 -1.82
C SER A 112 -4.91 8.76 -2.38
N ALA A 113 -5.43 7.80 -1.62
CA ALA A 113 -5.72 6.45 -2.11
C ALA A 113 -6.79 6.49 -3.21
N ASP A 114 -7.91 7.20 -2.99
CA ASP A 114 -8.98 7.36 -3.98
C ASP A 114 -8.43 7.97 -5.30
N VAL A 115 -7.58 9.01 -5.20
CA VAL A 115 -6.92 9.61 -6.38
C VAL A 115 -6.15 8.57 -7.19
N SER A 116 -5.31 7.77 -6.54
CA SER A 116 -4.50 6.76 -7.24
C SER A 116 -5.34 5.64 -7.82
N ILE A 117 -6.29 5.11 -7.05
CA ILE A 117 -7.17 4.01 -7.48
C ILE A 117 -8.00 4.42 -8.70
N GLU A 118 -8.52 5.66 -8.70
CA GLU A 118 -9.28 6.21 -9.83
C GLU A 118 -8.37 6.42 -11.05
N LYS A 119 -7.22 7.08 -10.88
CA LYS A 119 -6.25 7.33 -11.95
C LYS A 119 -5.76 6.04 -12.60
N PHE A 120 -5.52 4.99 -11.81
CA PHE A 120 -5.11 3.69 -12.31
C PHE A 120 -6.26 2.87 -12.91
N GLY A 121 -7.53 3.26 -12.67
CA GLY A 121 -8.71 2.50 -13.10
C GLY A 121 -8.86 1.19 -12.33
N LEU A 122 -8.48 1.15 -11.05
CA LEU A 122 -8.48 -0.06 -10.23
C LEU A 122 -9.72 -0.20 -9.32
N SER A 123 -10.60 0.79 -9.25
CA SER A 123 -11.71 0.85 -8.27
C SER A 123 -12.63 -0.38 -8.31
N HIS A 124 -12.81 -0.98 -9.47
CA HIS A 124 -13.75 -2.09 -9.67
C HIS A 124 -13.21 -3.47 -9.26
N TYR A 125 -11.92 -3.57 -8.93
CA TYR A 125 -11.31 -4.84 -8.53
C TYR A 125 -11.52 -5.16 -7.04
N PHE A 126 -11.59 -4.13 -6.20
CA PHE A 126 -11.57 -4.32 -4.75
C PHE A 126 -12.99 -4.37 -4.18
N GLU A 127 -13.32 -5.47 -3.48
CA GLU A 127 -14.57 -5.57 -2.73
C GLU A 127 -14.58 -4.64 -1.51
N PHE A 128 -13.42 -4.46 -0.88
CA PHE A 128 -13.22 -3.63 0.30
C PHE A 128 -11.87 -2.92 0.22
N ILE A 129 -11.81 -1.71 0.74
CA ILE A 129 -10.60 -0.89 0.84
C ILE A 129 -10.54 -0.29 2.25
N GLU A 130 -9.48 -0.62 2.98
CA GLU A 130 -9.14 0.00 4.25
C GLU A 130 -7.92 0.90 4.07
N THR A 131 -8.00 2.11 4.61
CA THR A 131 -6.98 3.16 4.44
C THR A 131 -6.36 3.53 5.77
N GLY A 132 -5.19 4.17 5.72
CA GLY A 132 -4.48 4.66 6.89
C GLY A 132 -5.27 5.68 7.70
N LEU A 133 -4.91 5.80 8.97
CA LEU A 133 -5.48 6.76 9.93
C LEU A 133 -4.42 7.77 10.37
N PRO A 134 -4.81 9.02 10.66
CA PRO A 134 -3.89 10.03 11.18
C PRO A 134 -3.21 9.67 12.50
N SER A 135 -3.89 8.85 13.33
CA SER A 135 -3.44 8.48 14.67
C SER A 135 -2.30 7.46 14.72
N GLY A 136 -1.94 6.85 13.60
CA GLY A 136 -0.85 5.88 13.57
C GLY A 136 -1.12 4.67 12.67
N PRO A 137 -0.19 3.70 12.69
CA PRO A 137 -0.32 2.50 11.87
C PRO A 137 -1.62 1.77 12.18
N SER A 138 -2.41 1.50 11.15
CA SER A 138 -3.72 0.85 11.25
C SER A 138 -3.82 -0.42 10.40
N LYS A 139 -2.69 -0.89 9.83
CA LYS A 139 -2.69 -2.08 8.97
C LYS A 139 -3.24 -3.34 9.64
N PRO A 140 -2.89 -3.69 10.89
CA PRO A 140 -3.50 -4.85 11.56
C PRO A 140 -5.02 -4.73 11.65
N ASP A 141 -5.53 -3.58 12.09
CA ASP A 141 -6.97 -3.33 12.22
C ASP A 141 -7.68 -3.41 10.86
N GLY A 142 -7.06 -2.85 9.81
CA GLY A 142 -7.56 -2.91 8.44
C GLY A 142 -7.61 -4.34 7.90
N ILE A 143 -6.56 -5.13 8.11
CA ILE A 143 -6.51 -6.54 7.71
C ILE A 143 -7.61 -7.33 8.43
N GLU A 144 -7.77 -7.15 9.75
CA GLU A 144 -8.84 -7.79 10.52
C GLU A 144 -10.24 -7.38 10.04
N ALA A 145 -10.45 -6.10 9.69
CA ALA A 145 -11.71 -5.62 9.14
C ALA A 145 -12.05 -6.33 7.81
N ILE A 146 -11.06 -6.46 6.91
CA ILE A 146 -11.21 -7.19 5.65
C ILE A 146 -11.51 -8.68 5.90
N ILE A 147 -10.80 -9.34 6.82
CA ILE A 147 -11.04 -10.75 7.14
C ILE A 147 -12.47 -10.96 7.66
N ARG A 148 -12.95 -10.07 8.53
CA ARG A 148 -14.34 -10.11 9.02
C ARG A 148 -15.34 -9.91 7.87
N ALA A 149 -15.06 -8.99 6.95
CA ALA A 149 -15.90 -8.71 5.78
C ALA A 149 -15.89 -9.87 4.78
N PHE A 150 -14.78 -10.57 4.63
CA PHE A 150 -14.66 -11.75 3.77
C PHE A 150 -15.46 -12.96 4.27
N ASN A 151 -16.00 -12.92 5.42
CA ASN A 151 -16.88 -13.91 6.04
C ASN A 151 -16.77 -15.33 5.45
N ASN A 152 -16.42 -16.32 6.28
CA ASN A 152 -16.23 -17.71 5.88
C ASN A 152 -15.01 -18.05 4.99
N VAL A 153 -14.05 -17.15 4.79
CA VAL A 153 -12.73 -17.51 4.22
C VAL A 153 -11.78 -17.85 5.36
N PRO A 154 -11.25 -19.08 5.44
CA PRO A 154 -10.26 -19.43 6.47
C PRO A 154 -9.00 -18.57 6.36
N LEU A 155 -8.37 -18.22 7.50
CA LEU A 155 -7.18 -17.37 7.52
C LEU A 155 -6.02 -17.90 6.67
N ASN A 156 -5.86 -19.22 6.59
CA ASN A 156 -4.83 -19.88 5.79
C ASN A 156 -5.16 -19.96 4.28
N GLU A 157 -6.30 -19.43 3.87
CA GLU A 157 -6.74 -19.26 2.47
C GLU A 157 -6.77 -17.77 2.07
N VAL A 158 -6.37 -16.86 2.99
CA VAL A 158 -6.17 -15.42 2.74
C VAL A 158 -4.68 -15.14 2.72
N ILE A 159 -4.21 -14.38 1.75
CA ILE A 159 -2.84 -13.85 1.74
C ILE A 159 -2.85 -12.33 1.69
N TYR A 160 -1.81 -11.74 2.27
CA TYR A 160 -1.50 -10.32 2.07
C TYR A 160 -0.30 -10.19 1.14
N VAL A 161 -0.27 -9.13 0.34
CA VAL A 161 0.84 -8.78 -0.56
C VAL A 161 1.26 -7.36 -0.26
N GLY A 162 2.51 -7.15 0.15
CA GLY A 162 3.02 -5.83 0.50
C GLY A 162 4.54 -5.74 0.42
N ASP A 163 5.09 -4.53 0.31
CA ASP A 163 6.50 -4.26 0.08
C ASP A 163 7.25 -3.74 1.31
N ALA A 164 6.53 -3.42 2.39
CA ALA A 164 7.13 -2.80 3.57
C ALA A 164 7.35 -3.80 4.72
N PRO A 165 8.40 -3.59 5.57
CA PRO A 165 8.56 -4.33 6.82
C PRO A 165 7.33 -4.31 7.73
N SER A 166 6.57 -3.21 7.73
CA SER A 166 5.32 -3.05 8.48
C SER A 166 4.23 -4.02 8.04
N ASP A 167 4.21 -4.43 6.77
CA ASP A 167 3.25 -5.41 6.24
C ASP A 167 3.49 -6.79 6.86
N ILE A 168 4.76 -7.20 6.90
CA ILE A 168 5.14 -8.48 7.48
C ILE A 168 4.78 -8.51 8.97
N ILE A 169 5.03 -7.40 9.69
CA ILE A 169 4.72 -7.29 11.12
C ILE A 169 3.20 -7.36 11.32
N ALA A 170 2.42 -6.60 10.55
CA ALA A 170 0.96 -6.58 10.65
C ALA A 170 0.35 -7.95 10.34
N CYS A 171 0.80 -8.63 9.29
CA CYS A 171 0.32 -9.96 8.94
C CYS A 171 0.61 -11.01 10.03
N ARG A 172 1.76 -10.92 10.69
CA ARG A 172 2.09 -11.80 11.81
C ARG A 172 1.22 -11.56 13.03
N GLU A 173 0.92 -10.30 13.32
CA GLU A 173 0.02 -9.93 14.42
C GLU A 173 -1.38 -10.51 14.20
N VAL A 174 -1.89 -10.43 12.97
CA VAL A 174 -3.20 -10.96 12.60
C VAL A 174 -3.19 -12.48 12.37
N GLY A 175 -2.05 -13.06 12.02
CA GLY A 175 -1.90 -14.49 11.78
C GLY A 175 -2.27 -14.95 10.39
N ILE A 176 -2.06 -14.12 9.36
CA ILE A 176 -2.23 -14.49 7.95
C ILE A 176 -0.89 -14.56 7.20
N PRO A 177 -0.80 -15.40 6.15
CA PRO A 177 0.37 -15.45 5.28
C PRO A 177 0.66 -14.13 4.57
N ILE A 178 1.97 -13.81 4.41
CA ILE A 178 2.49 -12.62 3.75
C ILE A 178 3.37 -12.96 2.56
N VAL A 179 3.09 -12.37 1.42
CA VAL A 179 3.97 -12.32 0.25
C VAL A 179 4.65 -10.95 0.22
N ALA A 180 5.97 -10.95 0.34
CA ALA A 180 6.77 -9.73 0.22
C ALA A 180 6.98 -9.36 -1.26
N ALA A 181 6.54 -8.15 -1.61
CA ALA A 181 6.68 -7.54 -2.93
C ALA A 181 8.02 -6.80 -3.02
N ALA A 182 9.03 -7.42 -3.60
CA ALA A 182 10.37 -6.83 -3.73
C ALA A 182 10.67 -6.33 -5.14
N TRP A 183 9.66 -5.96 -5.91
CA TRP A 183 9.79 -5.56 -7.32
C TRP A 183 9.83 -4.05 -7.57
N ALA A 184 9.46 -3.22 -6.59
CA ALA A 184 9.62 -1.78 -6.71
C ALA A 184 11.10 -1.38 -6.63
N GLU A 185 11.53 -0.35 -7.37
CA GLU A 185 12.89 0.20 -7.24
C GLU A 185 13.19 0.74 -5.84
N THR A 186 12.15 1.12 -5.12
CA THR A 186 12.20 1.60 -3.74
C THR A 186 12.16 0.49 -2.69
N ALA A 187 11.96 -0.77 -3.10
CA ALA A 187 11.93 -1.90 -2.18
C ALA A 187 13.29 -2.10 -1.50
N GLU A 188 13.25 -2.61 -0.26
CA GLU A 188 14.43 -2.96 0.52
C GLU A 188 14.49 -4.49 0.77
N PRO A 189 14.85 -5.31 -0.24
CA PRO A 189 14.74 -6.78 -0.16
C PRO A 189 15.47 -7.39 1.02
N GLU A 190 16.64 -6.88 1.39
CA GLU A 190 17.39 -7.37 2.53
C GLU A 190 16.67 -7.18 3.87
N ARG A 191 15.90 -6.10 4.01
CA ARG A 191 15.08 -5.87 5.21
C ARG A 191 13.89 -6.81 5.25
N LEU A 192 13.25 -7.05 4.10
CA LEU A 192 12.14 -8.00 3.98
C LEU A 192 12.60 -9.42 4.29
N ILE A 193 13.73 -9.87 3.72
CA ILE A 193 14.31 -11.21 3.97
C ILE A 193 14.60 -11.44 5.46
N ARG A 194 15.17 -10.44 6.16
CA ARG A 194 15.44 -10.56 7.61
C ARG A 194 14.19 -10.79 8.45
N LEU A 195 13.06 -10.33 7.97
CA LEU A 195 11.76 -10.57 8.60
C LEU A 195 11.12 -11.89 8.20
N ASN A 196 11.74 -12.68 7.31
CA ASN A 196 11.33 -14.02 6.92
C ASN A 196 9.84 -14.12 6.50
N PRO A 197 9.39 -13.42 5.42
CA PRO A 197 8.05 -13.56 4.88
C PRO A 197 7.80 -14.99 4.40
N ASP A 198 6.54 -15.39 4.23
CA ASP A 198 6.19 -16.73 3.72
C ASP A 198 6.67 -16.93 2.27
N GLN A 199 6.60 -15.88 1.47
CA GLN A 199 7.16 -15.82 0.11
C GLN A 199 7.74 -14.42 -0.15
N ILE A 200 8.67 -14.32 -1.09
CA ILE A 200 9.20 -13.06 -1.62
C ILE A 200 9.39 -13.17 -3.13
N PHE A 201 8.95 -12.16 -3.87
CA PHE A 201 9.09 -12.08 -5.32
C PHE A 201 9.71 -10.76 -5.74
N TYR A 202 10.53 -10.82 -6.79
CA TYR A 202 11.29 -9.68 -7.31
C TYR A 202 10.70 -9.14 -8.61
N SER A 203 9.63 -9.75 -9.10
CA SER A 203 8.89 -9.26 -10.27
C SER A 203 7.41 -9.61 -10.17
N VAL A 204 6.56 -8.75 -10.76
CA VAL A 204 5.11 -9.01 -10.86
C VAL A 204 4.83 -10.27 -11.68
N PRO A 205 5.51 -10.55 -12.81
CA PRO A 205 5.27 -11.79 -13.55
C PRO A 205 5.52 -13.06 -12.74
N GLU A 206 6.65 -13.17 -12.01
CA GLU A 206 6.93 -14.35 -11.17
C GLU A 206 5.89 -14.54 -10.07
N PHE A 207 5.49 -13.44 -9.41
CA PHE A 207 4.42 -13.47 -8.42
C PHE A 207 3.09 -13.91 -9.04
N SER A 208 2.74 -13.38 -10.21
CA SER A 208 1.48 -13.69 -10.89
C SER A 208 1.41 -15.18 -11.28
N GLU A 209 2.48 -15.73 -11.84
CA GLU A 209 2.57 -17.15 -12.18
C GLU A 209 2.33 -18.02 -10.93
N TRP A 210 3.10 -17.77 -9.88
CA TRP A 210 2.95 -18.50 -8.62
C TRP A 210 1.55 -18.37 -8.03
N LEU A 211 0.98 -17.15 -7.99
CA LEU A 211 -0.34 -16.94 -7.39
C LEU A 211 -1.43 -17.66 -8.18
N LEU A 212 -1.40 -17.57 -9.52
CA LEU A 212 -2.42 -18.18 -10.38
C LEU A 212 -2.40 -19.72 -10.36
N GLU A 213 -1.28 -20.34 -9.98
CA GLU A 213 -1.19 -21.79 -9.71
C GLU A 213 -1.76 -22.19 -8.34
N ASN A 214 -1.85 -21.24 -7.39
CA ASN A 214 -2.26 -21.50 -6.00
C ASN A 214 -3.69 -21.01 -5.66
N VAL A 215 -4.44 -20.44 -6.63
CA VAL A 215 -5.85 -20.02 -6.49
C VAL A 215 -6.85 -20.98 -7.11
#